data_98afd7097b22d79c500cee6fb22b6fce
#
_entry.id   98afd7097b22d79c500cee6fb22b6fce
#
_cell.length_a   1.000
_cell.length_b   1.000
_cell.length_c   1.000
_cell.angle_alpha   90.00
_cell.angle_beta   90.00
_cell.angle_gamma   90.00
#
_symmetry.space_group_name_H-M   'P 1'
#
loop_
_entity.id
_entity.type
_entity.pdbx_description
1 polymer ?
#
loop_
_entity_poly.entity_id
_entity_poly.type
_entity_poly.pdbx_seq_one_letter_code
_entity_poly.pdbx_strand_id
1 'polypeptide(L)'
;MAKKIMFQGTSSNVGKSILCTALCRIFYRKGFKTVPFKAQNMALNSYVTKWGDEIGRAQVAQAEAAGIDPIVQMNPVLLKPTGNQSSQVVLMGKPVGVYSAKEYHTKYSLTALDKVKESIDFLDSNFDMMVIEGAGSPAEVNLKANDIVNMRIAKMTQAPVFLIADKIGRASCWERV
;
A
#
# COMPACT_ATOMS: atom_id res chain seq x y z
N MET A 1 7.08 -3.43 -19.14
CA MET A 1 7.34 -3.05 -17.72
C MET A 1 6.72 -1.69 -17.45
N ALA A 2 5.92 -1.58 -16.41
CA ALA A 2 5.28 -0.33 -16.00
C ALA A 2 6.32 0.69 -15.49
N LYS A 3 6.10 1.98 -15.76
CA LYS A 3 6.77 3.04 -15.02
C LYS A 3 6.23 3.06 -13.60
N LYS A 4 7.07 3.33 -12.62
CA LYS A 4 6.72 3.24 -11.20
C LYS A 4 7.05 4.53 -10.47
N ILE A 5 6.22 4.90 -9.49
CA ILE A 5 6.45 6.01 -8.58
C ILE A 5 5.93 5.62 -7.21
N MET A 6 6.67 5.90 -6.14
CA MET A 6 6.28 5.53 -4.79
C MET A 6 6.20 6.74 -3.86
N PHE A 7 5.16 6.77 -3.06
CA PHE A 7 4.94 7.79 -2.02
C PHE A 7 5.04 7.17 -0.64
N GLN A 8 5.99 7.65 0.15
CA GLN A 8 6.11 7.31 1.57
C GLN A 8 5.79 8.55 2.40
N GLY A 9 5.44 8.40 3.65
CA GLY A 9 5.08 9.51 4.51
C GLY A 9 5.88 9.52 5.80
N THR A 10 6.06 10.68 6.40
CA THR A 10 6.68 10.81 7.73
C THR A 10 5.83 10.22 8.85
N SER A 11 4.52 9.98 8.59
CA SER A 11 3.60 9.28 9.49
C SER A 11 2.36 8.79 8.75
N SER A 12 1.45 8.11 9.45
CA SER A 12 0.09 7.89 8.98
C SER A 12 -0.65 9.24 8.81
N ASN A 13 -1.64 9.28 7.93
CA ASN A 13 -2.53 10.44 7.70
C ASN A 13 -1.86 11.74 7.18
N VAL A 14 -0.65 11.68 6.65
CA VAL A 14 0.04 12.85 6.02
C VAL A 14 -0.44 13.16 4.58
N GLY A 15 -1.48 12.47 4.09
CA GLY A 15 -2.03 12.72 2.76
C GLY A 15 -1.58 11.78 1.65
N LYS A 16 -0.83 10.70 1.95
CA LYS A 16 -0.37 9.72 0.94
C LYS A 16 -1.48 9.22 0.02
N SER A 17 -2.57 8.73 0.61
CA SER A 17 -3.67 8.14 -0.17
C SER A 17 -4.37 9.16 -1.07
N ILE A 18 -4.52 10.40 -0.61
CA ILE A 18 -5.11 11.49 -1.42
C ILE A 18 -4.21 11.79 -2.63
N LEU A 19 -2.90 11.92 -2.40
CA LEU A 19 -1.94 12.20 -3.47
C LEU A 19 -1.88 11.04 -4.47
N CYS A 20 -1.84 9.79 -3.99
CA CYS A 20 -1.88 8.60 -4.87
C CYS A 20 -3.16 8.56 -5.71
N THR A 21 -4.32 8.89 -5.12
CA THR A 21 -5.60 8.96 -5.85
C THR A 21 -5.55 10.03 -6.95
N ALA A 22 -5.05 11.22 -6.62
CA ALA A 22 -4.91 12.32 -7.59
C ALA A 22 -3.98 11.95 -8.75
N LEU A 23 -2.85 11.30 -8.45
CA LEU A 23 -1.90 10.87 -9.48
C LEU A 23 -2.44 9.73 -10.35
N CYS A 24 -3.16 8.78 -9.78
CA CYS A 24 -3.88 7.77 -10.55
C CYS A 24 -4.82 8.44 -11.57
N ARG A 25 -5.57 9.46 -11.15
CA ARG A 25 -6.44 10.23 -12.05
C ARG A 25 -5.67 11.01 -13.11
N ILE A 26 -4.58 11.66 -12.73
CA ILE A 26 -3.76 12.46 -13.65
C ILE A 26 -3.14 11.58 -14.73
N PHE A 27 -2.53 10.45 -14.36
CA PHE A 27 -1.92 9.53 -15.33
C PHE A 27 -2.96 8.88 -16.22
N TYR A 28 -4.11 8.47 -15.69
CA TYR A 28 -5.24 7.99 -16.49
C TYR A 28 -5.67 9.03 -17.54
N ARG A 29 -5.86 10.28 -17.12
CA ARG A 29 -6.24 11.37 -18.07
C ARG A 29 -5.17 11.66 -19.11
N LYS A 30 -3.92 11.33 -18.85
CA LYS A 30 -2.81 11.42 -19.83
C LYS A 30 -2.72 10.19 -20.74
N GLY A 31 -3.66 9.25 -20.65
CA GLY A 31 -3.74 8.06 -21.51
C GLY A 31 -2.90 6.86 -21.04
N PHE A 32 -2.30 6.91 -19.84
CA PHE A 32 -1.59 5.75 -19.30
C PHE A 32 -2.59 4.76 -18.69
N LYS A 33 -2.42 3.48 -18.97
CA LYS A 33 -3.07 2.39 -18.25
C LYS A 33 -2.48 2.32 -16.84
N THR A 34 -3.12 3.03 -15.91
CA THR A 34 -2.59 3.29 -14.56
C THR A 34 -3.19 2.33 -13.55
N VAL A 35 -2.36 1.90 -12.59
CA VAL A 35 -2.79 1.03 -11.47
C VAL A 35 -2.22 1.54 -10.15
N PRO A 36 -3.03 1.59 -9.06
CA PRO A 36 -2.54 1.78 -7.72
C PRO A 36 -1.95 0.49 -7.15
N PHE A 37 -1.00 0.61 -6.23
CA PHE A 37 -0.47 -0.52 -5.48
C PHE A 37 -0.14 -0.13 -4.05
N LYS A 38 -0.54 -0.97 -3.10
CA LYS A 38 -0.13 -0.90 -1.70
C LYS A 38 0.08 -2.32 -1.18
N ALA A 39 1.32 -2.68 -0.92
CA ALA A 39 1.71 -4.04 -0.56
C ALA A 39 0.93 -4.57 0.65
N GLN A 40 0.83 -3.76 1.71
CA GLN A 40 0.06 -4.06 2.90
C GLN A 40 -0.72 -2.83 3.34
N ASN A 41 -2.00 -3.00 3.62
CA ASN A 41 -2.85 -1.99 4.23
C ASN A 41 -3.32 -2.45 5.62
N MET A 42 -3.45 -1.50 6.54
CA MET A 42 -4.08 -1.73 7.84
C MET A 42 -5.34 -0.86 7.90
N ALA A 43 -6.50 -1.48 7.82
CA ALA A 43 -7.78 -0.75 7.81
C ALA A 43 -8.94 -1.67 8.25
N LEU A 44 -9.89 -1.11 8.98
CA LEU A 44 -11.16 -1.77 9.28
C LEU A 44 -12.10 -1.76 8.08
N ASN A 45 -12.07 -0.67 7.30
CA ASN A 45 -12.92 -0.51 6.13
C ASN A 45 -12.32 -1.23 4.93
N SER A 46 -13.03 -2.21 4.42
CA SER A 46 -12.70 -2.98 3.24
C SER A 46 -13.78 -2.89 2.18
N TYR A 47 -13.51 -3.45 1.03
CA TYR A 47 -14.40 -3.57 -0.11
C TYR A 47 -14.24 -4.96 -0.70
N VAL A 48 -15.35 -5.56 -1.16
CA VAL A 48 -15.33 -6.83 -1.87
C VAL A 48 -15.38 -6.55 -3.37
N THR A 49 -14.37 -7.00 -4.10
CA THR A 49 -14.30 -6.85 -5.55
C THR A 49 -15.39 -7.68 -6.25
N LYS A 50 -15.63 -7.44 -7.51
CA LYS A 50 -16.61 -8.24 -8.30
C LYS A 50 -16.22 -9.72 -8.43
N TRP A 51 -15.00 -10.08 -8.08
CA TRP A 51 -14.51 -11.47 -8.04
C TRP A 51 -14.60 -12.10 -6.64
N GLY A 52 -15.15 -11.37 -5.65
CA GLY A 52 -15.30 -11.85 -4.27
C GLY A 52 -14.03 -11.76 -3.44
N ASP A 53 -13.07 -10.92 -3.83
CA ASP A 53 -11.83 -10.68 -3.09
C ASP A 53 -11.93 -9.43 -2.24
N GLU A 54 -11.43 -9.47 -1.01
CA GLU A 54 -11.46 -8.36 -0.08
C GLU A 54 -10.17 -7.52 -0.18
N ILE A 55 -10.32 -6.20 -0.36
CA ILE A 55 -9.20 -5.24 -0.42
C ILE A 55 -9.48 -3.98 0.39
N GLY A 56 -8.45 -3.19 0.65
CA GLY A 56 -8.56 -1.92 1.35
C GLY A 56 -9.34 -0.87 0.54
N ARG A 57 -10.26 -0.15 1.20
CA ARG A 57 -11.12 0.87 0.56
C ARG A 57 -10.33 1.99 -0.13
N ALA A 58 -9.16 2.36 0.39
CA ALA A 58 -8.32 3.38 -0.23
C ALA A 58 -7.85 2.98 -1.64
N GLN A 59 -7.49 1.71 -1.85
CA GLN A 59 -7.06 1.20 -3.14
C GLN A 59 -8.23 1.11 -4.14
N VAL A 60 -9.45 0.91 -3.65
CA VAL A 60 -10.67 1.01 -4.48
C VAL A 60 -10.83 2.42 -5.04
N ALA A 61 -10.78 3.44 -4.19
CA ALA A 61 -10.88 4.84 -4.63
C ALA A 61 -9.77 5.21 -5.64
N GLN A 62 -8.56 4.68 -5.44
CA GLN A 62 -7.44 4.88 -6.36
C GLN A 62 -7.66 4.18 -7.71
N ALA A 63 -8.24 2.97 -7.70
CA ALA A 63 -8.60 2.23 -8.91
C ALA A 63 -9.71 2.94 -9.69
N GLU A 64 -10.76 3.40 -9.00
CA GLU A 64 -11.84 4.20 -9.57
C GLU A 64 -11.30 5.49 -10.21
N ALA A 65 -10.35 6.17 -9.55
CA ALA A 65 -9.67 7.35 -10.09
C ALA A 65 -8.85 7.03 -11.36
N ALA A 66 -8.28 5.83 -11.43
CA ALA A 66 -7.57 5.30 -12.61
C ALA A 66 -8.52 4.76 -13.70
N GLY A 67 -9.83 4.76 -13.48
CA GLY A 67 -10.83 4.27 -14.45
C GLY A 67 -10.82 2.76 -14.64
N ILE A 68 -10.41 1.99 -13.63
CA ILE A 68 -10.32 0.54 -13.69
C ILE A 68 -11.06 -0.12 -12.52
N ASP A 69 -11.52 -1.35 -12.71
CA ASP A 69 -12.06 -2.16 -11.63
C ASP A 69 -10.97 -2.51 -10.60
N PRO A 70 -11.28 -2.44 -9.30
CA PRO A 70 -10.36 -2.86 -8.27
C PRO A 70 -10.09 -4.37 -8.32
N ILE A 71 -8.82 -4.75 -8.33
CA ILE A 71 -8.36 -6.14 -8.31
C ILE A 71 -7.47 -6.41 -7.10
N VAL A 72 -7.42 -7.65 -6.65
CA VAL A 72 -6.75 -8.04 -5.41
C VAL A 72 -5.25 -7.76 -5.42
N GLN A 73 -4.61 -7.79 -6.58
CA GLN A 73 -3.19 -7.49 -6.74
C GLN A 73 -2.83 -6.04 -6.34
N MET A 74 -3.80 -5.14 -6.32
CA MET A 74 -3.58 -3.75 -5.87
C MET A 74 -3.31 -3.65 -4.36
N ASN A 75 -3.80 -4.63 -3.58
CA ASN A 75 -3.61 -4.71 -2.13
C ASN A 75 -3.57 -6.17 -1.67
N PRO A 76 -2.46 -6.89 -1.90
CA PRO A 76 -2.37 -8.33 -1.63
C PRO A 76 -2.46 -8.69 -0.14
N VAL A 77 -2.12 -7.76 0.76
CA VAL A 77 -2.18 -7.96 2.20
C VAL A 77 -3.04 -6.88 2.86
N LEU A 78 -4.11 -7.31 3.54
CA LEU A 78 -4.93 -6.41 4.35
C LEU A 78 -4.98 -6.93 5.79
N LEU A 79 -4.62 -6.07 6.73
CA LEU A 79 -4.71 -6.33 8.16
C LEU A 79 -5.90 -5.57 8.73
N LYS A 80 -6.83 -6.28 9.35
CA LYS A 80 -8.01 -5.70 10.02
C LYS A 80 -7.84 -5.84 11.53
N PRO A 81 -7.51 -4.76 12.26
CA PRO A 81 -7.36 -4.81 13.71
C PRO A 81 -8.63 -5.35 14.39
N THR A 82 -8.47 -6.33 15.28
CA THR A 82 -9.58 -6.99 16.00
C THR A 82 -9.59 -6.72 17.51
N GLY A 83 -8.77 -5.77 17.99
CA GLY A 83 -8.52 -5.56 19.42
C GLY A 83 -7.41 -6.49 19.94
N ASN A 84 -7.05 -6.35 21.23
CA ASN A 84 -6.07 -7.21 21.92
C ASN A 84 -4.74 -7.42 21.15
N GLN A 85 -4.24 -6.38 20.48
CA GLN A 85 -2.98 -6.43 19.71
C GLN A 85 -2.95 -7.50 18.61
N SER A 86 -4.11 -7.89 18.08
CA SER A 86 -4.27 -8.85 17.01
C SER A 86 -4.97 -8.24 15.81
N SER A 87 -4.80 -8.87 14.66
CA SER A 87 -5.46 -8.49 13.42
C SER A 87 -5.94 -9.73 12.67
N GLN A 88 -7.10 -9.63 12.05
CA GLN A 88 -7.48 -10.56 11.02
C GLN A 88 -6.61 -10.29 9.78
N VAL A 89 -5.91 -11.31 9.33
CA VAL A 89 -5.08 -11.25 8.13
C VAL A 89 -5.90 -11.70 6.93
N VAL A 90 -5.98 -10.85 5.92
CA VAL A 90 -6.56 -11.15 4.61
C VAL A 90 -5.41 -11.18 3.61
N LEU A 91 -5.18 -12.33 2.98
CA LEU A 91 -4.13 -12.54 1.99
C LEU A 91 -4.75 -12.84 0.63
N MET A 92 -4.36 -12.08 -0.38
CA MET A 92 -4.96 -12.17 -1.73
C MET A 92 -6.49 -12.20 -1.70
N GLY A 93 -7.08 -11.30 -0.89
CA GLY A 93 -8.53 -11.11 -0.78
C GLY A 93 -9.27 -12.15 0.06
N LYS A 94 -8.58 -13.13 0.63
CA LYS A 94 -9.20 -14.19 1.45
C LYS A 94 -8.71 -14.14 2.90
N PRO A 95 -9.59 -14.22 3.89
CA PRO A 95 -9.21 -14.27 5.30
C PRO A 95 -8.47 -15.58 5.60
N VAL A 96 -7.29 -15.47 6.23
CA VAL A 96 -6.45 -16.63 6.59
C VAL A 96 -6.40 -16.89 8.09
N GLY A 97 -6.92 -15.98 8.90
CA GLY A 97 -7.00 -16.13 10.35
C GLY A 97 -6.78 -14.83 11.12
N VAL A 98 -6.81 -14.93 12.45
CA VAL A 98 -6.52 -13.82 13.36
C VAL A 98 -5.20 -14.12 14.05
N TYR A 99 -4.28 -13.17 14.02
CA TYR A 99 -2.92 -13.33 14.54
C TYR A 99 -2.47 -12.08 15.29
N SER A 100 -1.68 -12.29 16.33
CA SER A 100 -0.89 -11.22 16.93
C SER A 100 0.19 -10.74 15.96
N ALA A 101 0.73 -9.53 16.17
CA ALA A 101 1.81 -9.01 15.34
C ALA A 101 3.02 -9.98 15.28
N LYS A 102 3.39 -10.59 16.42
CA LYS A 102 4.49 -11.55 16.48
C LYS A 102 4.21 -12.82 15.67
N GLU A 103 3.02 -13.39 15.77
CA GLU A 103 2.63 -14.59 15.00
C GLU A 103 2.57 -14.29 13.50
N TYR A 104 2.02 -13.15 13.11
CA TYR A 104 2.00 -12.71 11.72
C TYR A 104 3.42 -12.64 11.15
N HIS A 105 4.34 -11.98 11.86
CA HIS A 105 5.73 -11.87 11.41
C HIS A 105 6.44 -13.22 11.32
N THR A 106 6.15 -14.15 12.23
CA THR A 106 6.81 -15.46 12.25
C THR A 106 6.27 -16.42 11.19
N LYS A 107 4.93 -16.44 11.00
CA LYS A 107 4.27 -17.43 10.15
C LYS A 107 4.02 -16.95 8.71
N TYR A 108 3.67 -15.66 8.56
CA TYR A 108 3.10 -15.18 7.31
C TYR A 108 3.96 -14.17 6.56
N SER A 109 4.99 -13.60 7.16
CA SER A 109 5.77 -12.54 6.51
C SER A 109 6.43 -12.99 5.20
N LEU A 110 6.91 -14.24 5.13
CA LEU A 110 7.51 -14.78 3.90
C LEU A 110 6.44 -15.05 2.84
N THR A 111 5.35 -15.73 3.20
CA THR A 111 4.23 -16.01 2.28
C THR A 111 3.59 -14.71 1.80
N ALA A 112 3.42 -13.72 2.67
CA ALA A 112 2.91 -12.41 2.31
C ALA A 112 3.86 -11.70 1.32
N LEU A 113 5.17 -11.80 1.53
CA LEU A 113 6.16 -11.21 0.62
C LEU A 113 6.12 -11.87 -0.77
N ASP A 114 5.95 -13.18 -0.85
CA ASP A 114 5.84 -13.88 -2.13
C ASP A 114 4.58 -13.43 -2.88
N LYS A 115 3.44 -13.29 -2.19
CA LYS A 115 2.21 -12.76 -2.79
C LYS A 115 2.32 -11.29 -3.21
N VAL A 116 3.09 -10.49 -2.47
CA VAL A 116 3.44 -9.12 -2.85
C VAL A 116 4.26 -9.10 -4.14
N LYS A 117 5.27 -9.98 -4.28
CA LYS A 117 6.07 -10.10 -5.51
C LYS A 117 5.22 -10.52 -6.70
N GLU A 118 4.45 -11.60 -6.57
CA GLU A 118 3.53 -12.07 -7.60
C GLU A 118 2.59 -10.95 -8.09
N SER A 119 2.08 -10.15 -7.14
CA SER A 119 1.21 -9.02 -7.45
C SER A 119 1.95 -7.91 -8.20
N ILE A 120 3.16 -7.56 -7.79
CA ILE A 120 3.99 -6.57 -8.48
C ILE A 120 4.27 -7.03 -9.91
N ASP A 121 4.70 -8.28 -10.11
CA ASP A 121 5.03 -8.83 -11.43
C ASP A 121 3.81 -8.85 -12.35
N PHE A 122 2.64 -9.21 -11.81
CA PHE A 122 1.39 -9.14 -12.55
C PHE A 122 1.05 -7.71 -12.97
N LEU A 123 1.12 -6.75 -12.06
CA LEU A 123 0.80 -5.35 -12.34
C LEU A 123 1.81 -4.73 -13.30
N ASP A 124 3.09 -5.05 -13.14
CA ASP A 124 4.17 -4.57 -14.02
C ASP A 124 4.02 -5.04 -15.48
N SER A 125 3.46 -6.22 -15.66
CA SER A 125 3.23 -6.82 -16.99
C SER A 125 1.96 -6.31 -17.67
N ASN A 126 0.98 -5.82 -16.91
CA ASN A 126 -0.35 -5.51 -17.42
C ASN A 126 -0.69 -4.02 -17.49
N PHE A 127 0.15 -3.14 -16.94
CA PHE A 127 -0.10 -1.70 -16.85
C PHE A 127 1.11 -0.88 -17.34
N ASP A 128 0.87 0.41 -17.65
CA ASP A 128 1.90 1.33 -18.12
C ASP A 128 2.52 2.13 -16.96
N MET A 129 1.70 2.41 -15.92
CA MET A 129 2.07 3.22 -14.77
C MET A 129 1.56 2.61 -13.48
N MET A 130 2.44 2.42 -12.50
CA MET A 130 2.12 1.95 -11.15
C MET A 130 2.37 3.05 -10.14
N VAL A 131 1.32 3.47 -9.43
CA VAL A 131 1.38 4.43 -8.32
C VAL A 131 1.39 3.66 -7.01
N ILE A 132 2.53 3.69 -6.32
CA ILE A 132 2.77 2.87 -5.12
C ILE A 132 2.60 3.72 -3.86
N GLU A 133 1.78 3.25 -2.93
CA GLU A 133 1.58 3.86 -1.62
C GLU A 133 2.31 3.07 -0.55
N GLY A 134 3.21 3.72 0.20
CA GLY A 134 3.80 3.16 1.41
C GLY A 134 2.85 3.20 2.61
N ALA A 135 3.20 2.53 3.69
CA ALA A 135 2.42 2.50 4.92
C ALA A 135 3.22 3.06 6.10
N GLY A 136 2.56 3.81 7.00
CA GLY A 136 3.22 4.44 8.16
C GLY A 136 4.39 5.33 7.76
N SER A 137 5.49 5.22 8.50
CA SER A 137 6.75 5.92 8.26
C SER A 137 7.90 4.95 7.96
N PRO A 138 8.77 5.23 6.99
CA PRO A 138 9.97 4.43 6.75
C PRO A 138 11.02 4.54 7.89
N ALA A 139 10.85 5.50 8.78
CA ALA A 139 11.77 5.74 9.91
C ALA A 139 11.43 4.91 11.17
N GLU A 140 10.34 4.12 11.15
CA GLU A 140 10.01 3.23 12.28
C GLU A 140 11.03 2.09 12.37
N VAL A 141 12.05 2.30 13.21
CA VAL A 141 13.26 1.44 13.32
C VAL A 141 12.89 0.00 13.71
N ASN A 142 11.85 -0.17 14.53
CA ASN A 142 11.40 -1.47 15.02
C ASN A 142 10.80 -2.36 13.92
N LEU A 143 10.43 -1.80 12.78
CA LEU A 143 9.81 -2.51 11.67
C LEU A 143 10.78 -2.80 10.52
N LYS A 144 12.04 -2.29 10.56
CA LYS A 144 12.99 -2.39 9.43
C LYS A 144 13.30 -3.83 9.00
N ALA A 145 13.45 -4.75 9.94
CA ALA A 145 13.79 -6.14 9.63
C ALA A 145 12.66 -6.87 8.89
N ASN A 146 11.40 -6.46 9.12
CA ASN A 146 10.20 -7.07 8.59
C ASN A 146 9.40 -6.12 7.67
N ASP A 147 10.04 -5.05 7.19
CA ASP A 147 9.40 -4.06 6.32
C ASP A 147 9.03 -4.68 4.97
N ILE A 148 7.74 -4.94 4.77
CA ILE A 148 7.18 -5.35 3.48
C ILE A 148 6.39 -4.21 2.81
N VAL A 149 6.51 -2.97 3.30
CA VAL A 149 5.60 -1.88 2.90
C VAL A 149 6.30 -0.63 2.35
N ASN A 150 7.53 -0.35 2.77
CA ASN A 150 8.23 0.89 2.41
C ASN A 150 9.52 0.65 1.59
N MET A 151 10.69 0.68 2.23
CA MET A 151 11.96 0.63 1.50
C MET A 151 12.23 -0.70 0.80
N ARG A 152 11.69 -1.80 1.31
CA ARG A 152 11.79 -3.10 0.62
C ARG A 152 11.02 -3.08 -0.70
N ILE A 153 9.81 -2.51 -0.71
CA ILE A 153 9.02 -2.35 -1.94
C ILE A 153 9.71 -1.38 -2.90
N ALA A 154 10.22 -0.25 -2.40
CA ALA A 154 10.98 0.68 -3.24
C ALA A 154 12.15 0.01 -3.96
N LYS A 155 12.93 -0.81 -3.23
CA LYS A 155 14.05 -1.56 -3.81
C LYS A 155 13.61 -2.63 -4.79
N MET A 156 12.57 -3.40 -4.46
CA MET A 156 12.04 -4.45 -5.34
C MET A 156 11.50 -3.88 -6.66
N THR A 157 10.83 -2.75 -6.59
CA THR A 157 10.21 -2.12 -7.75
C THR A 157 11.13 -1.16 -8.49
N GLN A 158 12.28 -0.80 -7.90
CA GLN A 158 13.18 0.27 -8.36
C GLN A 158 12.45 1.60 -8.60
N ALA A 159 11.38 1.85 -7.82
CA ALA A 159 10.58 3.04 -7.95
C ALA A 159 11.29 4.25 -7.32
N PRO A 160 11.32 5.42 -7.97
CA PRO A 160 11.67 6.66 -7.31
C PRO A 160 10.69 6.93 -6.15
N VAL A 161 11.23 7.35 -5.00
CA VAL A 161 10.48 7.56 -3.78
C VAL A 161 10.33 9.04 -3.50
N PHE A 162 9.09 9.48 -3.26
CA PHE A 162 8.77 10.82 -2.77
C PHE A 162 8.30 10.73 -1.32
N LEU A 163 8.94 11.49 -0.45
CA LEU A 163 8.56 11.57 0.95
C LEU A 163 7.54 12.71 1.14
N ILE A 164 6.38 12.36 1.69
CA ILE A 164 5.33 13.30 2.03
C ILE A 164 5.43 13.60 3.52
N ALA A 165 5.53 14.87 3.85
CA ALA A 165 5.52 15.37 5.22
C ALA A 165 4.39 16.37 5.42
N ASP A 166 3.72 16.27 6.55
CA ASP A 166 2.79 17.29 7.01
C ASP A 166 3.57 18.36 7.78
N LYS A 167 3.34 19.61 7.41
CA LYS A 167 4.02 20.77 8.02
C LYS A 167 3.26 21.34 9.22
N ILE A 168 1.97 21.05 9.36
CA ILE A 168 1.10 21.64 10.38
C ILE A 168 1.35 21.01 11.74
N GLY A 169 1.72 21.82 12.76
CA GLY A 169 1.85 21.38 14.16
C GLY A 169 3.01 20.42 14.45
N ARG A 170 3.99 20.28 13.55
CA ARG A 170 5.18 19.45 13.76
C ARG A 170 6.42 20.27 14.08
N ALA A 171 7.42 19.66 14.70
CA ALA A 171 8.69 20.31 15.08
C ALA A 171 9.31 21.09 13.91
N SER A 172 9.23 20.58 12.68
CA SER A 172 9.68 21.29 11.47
C SER A 172 8.99 22.62 11.19
N CYS A 173 7.85 22.91 11.85
CA CYS A 173 7.20 24.22 11.77
C CYS A 173 7.85 25.26 12.66
N TRP A 174 8.60 24.85 13.68
CA TRP A 174 9.19 25.72 14.72
C TRP A 174 10.66 26.05 14.46
N GLU A 175 11.34 25.31 13.59
CA GLU A 175 12.77 25.51 13.29
C GLU A 175 13.06 26.61 12.24
N ARG A 176 12.04 27.37 11.84
CA ARG A 176 12.17 28.48 10.87
C ARG A 176 11.74 29.80 11.47
N VAL A 177 12.39 30.20 12.55
CA VAL A 177 12.35 31.59 13.02
C VAL A 177 13.76 32.13 13.01
#